data_bc956699c893065517be993becac4845
#
_entry.id   bc956699c893065517be993becac4845
#
_cell.length_a   1.000
_cell.length_b   1.000
_cell.length_c   1.000
_cell.angle_alpha   90.00
_cell.angle_beta   90.00
_cell.angle_gamma   90.00
#
_symmetry.space_group_name_H-M   'P 1'
#
loop_
_entity.id
_entity.type
_entity.pdbx_description
1 polymer ?
#
loop_
_entity_poly.entity_id
_entity_poly.type
_entity_poly.pdbx_seq_one_letter_code
_entity_poly.pdbx_strand_id
1 'polypeptide(L)'
;PAYIHMYDVLKGLQKGGSFLLNSIWDEEETKKHLPNHMKRYLAENEINFYIINGTKTGQELGLGNRTNTIMQSAFFKITNVIPYEVAVSEMKHAIDKSYGKKGEAIVNMNYAAVDAGGKEGNLIKVTVPAEWKNLPDDEIKHDENRPEFIRNIVDVMNAQKGDDLPVSAFNGYEDGTFPAGTAKFEKRGIAVNVPEWQVENCIQCNQCAYVCPHAAIRPFLMSDEELAAAPAGTQAKPAIGKELAGYKFRIQVSPLDCTGCGNCADVCPAKTKALVMRPLESQMVEENRWEYMDKKVGYKKIVEPNNVKNSQFTQPLFEFSGACAGCGETPYIKLISQLFGERMMVANATGCSSIYGGSAPSTPYCTNYESGRGPAWANSLF
;
A
#
# COMPACT_ATOMS: atom_id res chain seq x y z
N PRO A 1 7.71 -7.12 5.07
CA PRO A 1 8.74 -6.20 4.53
C PRO A 1 8.73 -6.17 3.00
N ALA A 2 7.74 -5.45 2.41
CA ALA A 2 7.58 -5.37 0.96
C ALA A 2 8.82 -4.78 0.26
N TYR A 3 9.49 -3.82 0.88
CA TYR A 3 10.60 -3.07 0.26
C TYR A 3 11.80 -3.92 -0.17
N ILE A 4 12.06 -5.04 0.47
CA ILE A 4 13.17 -5.93 0.09
C ILE A 4 12.99 -6.60 -1.29
N HIS A 5 11.76 -6.62 -1.80
CA HIS A 5 11.42 -7.13 -3.13
C HIS A 5 11.27 -6.03 -4.18
N MET A 6 11.17 -4.76 -3.74
CA MET A 6 10.91 -3.61 -4.61
C MET A 6 12.16 -2.78 -4.87
N TYR A 7 13.07 -2.71 -3.89
CA TYR A 7 14.21 -1.80 -3.91
C TYR A 7 15.52 -2.52 -3.56
N ASP A 8 16.63 -2.01 -4.07
CA ASP A 8 17.95 -2.38 -3.58
C ASP A 8 18.25 -1.65 -2.26
N VAL A 9 17.69 -2.20 -1.18
CA VAL A 9 17.81 -1.63 0.18
C VAL A 9 19.20 -1.78 0.80
N LEU A 10 20.12 -2.51 0.15
CA LEU A 10 21.49 -2.68 0.58
C LEU A 10 22.49 -1.78 -0.18
N LYS A 11 22.01 -1.03 -1.17
CA LYS A 11 22.84 -0.12 -1.97
C LYS A 11 23.61 0.86 -1.08
N GLY A 12 24.93 0.87 -1.23
CA GLY A 12 25.82 1.76 -0.47
C GLY A 12 26.22 1.26 0.92
N LEU A 13 25.70 0.12 1.38
CA LEU A 13 26.11 -0.46 2.66
C LEU A 13 27.55 -0.99 2.55
N GLN A 14 28.43 -0.54 3.46
CA GLN A 14 29.83 -0.92 3.46
C GLN A 14 30.05 -2.30 4.07
N LYS A 15 31.13 -2.97 3.70
CA LYS A 15 31.58 -4.24 4.32
C LYS A 15 31.68 -4.10 5.84
N GLY A 16 31.12 -5.06 6.58
CA GLY A 16 31.06 -5.04 8.04
C GLY A 16 30.01 -4.07 8.61
N GLY A 17 29.27 -3.37 7.75
CA GLY A 17 28.18 -2.46 8.14
C GLY A 17 27.04 -3.19 8.82
N SER A 18 26.02 -2.43 9.24
CA SER A 18 24.83 -2.97 9.91
C SER A 18 23.58 -2.68 9.09
N PHE A 19 22.71 -3.69 8.92
CA PHE A 19 21.41 -3.60 8.29
C PHE A 19 20.32 -3.93 9.29
N LEU A 20 19.35 -3.03 9.47
CA LEU A 20 18.19 -3.23 10.35
C LEU A 20 16.91 -3.28 9.52
N LEU A 21 16.16 -4.39 9.61
CA LEU A 21 14.91 -4.61 8.93
C LEU A 21 13.74 -4.62 9.92
N ASN A 22 12.73 -3.75 9.70
CA ASN A 22 11.44 -3.90 10.36
C ASN A 22 10.68 -5.06 9.73
N SER A 23 10.55 -6.17 10.45
CA SER A 23 10.01 -7.42 9.94
C SER A 23 8.97 -8.00 10.88
N ILE A 24 7.87 -8.53 10.29
CA ILE A 24 6.90 -9.35 11.01
C ILE A 24 7.37 -10.79 11.21
N TRP A 25 8.39 -11.21 10.46
CA TRP A 25 8.98 -12.53 10.47
C TRP A 25 9.99 -12.67 11.61
N ASP A 26 10.08 -13.84 12.20
CA ASP A 26 11.18 -14.22 13.07
C ASP A 26 12.49 -14.47 12.26
N GLU A 27 13.55 -14.90 12.91
CA GLU A 27 14.84 -15.15 12.26
C GLU A 27 14.74 -16.19 11.15
N GLU A 28 14.06 -17.32 11.40
CA GLU A 28 13.98 -18.43 10.44
C GLU A 28 13.07 -18.09 9.24
N GLU A 29 11.93 -17.47 9.49
CA GLU A 29 11.07 -16.99 8.42
C GLU A 29 11.74 -15.87 7.61
N THR A 30 12.49 -14.97 8.26
CA THR A 30 13.27 -13.94 7.56
C THR A 30 14.27 -14.58 6.61
N LYS A 31 15.03 -15.59 7.06
CA LYS A 31 15.97 -16.31 6.21
C LYS A 31 15.30 -16.97 5.00
N LYS A 32 14.07 -17.46 5.12
CA LYS A 32 13.34 -18.04 4.00
C LYS A 32 12.92 -16.98 2.97
N HIS A 33 12.38 -15.86 3.44
CA HIS A 33 11.77 -14.83 2.60
C HIS A 33 12.75 -13.83 1.97
N LEU A 34 13.97 -13.72 2.46
CA LEU A 34 14.97 -12.84 1.84
C LEU A 34 15.30 -13.29 0.40
N PRO A 35 15.34 -12.35 -0.57
CA PRO A 35 15.87 -12.63 -1.91
C PRO A 35 17.30 -13.14 -1.90
N ASN A 36 17.66 -14.00 -2.85
CA ASN A 36 19.00 -14.59 -2.92
C ASN A 36 20.09 -13.54 -3.13
N HIS A 37 19.86 -12.51 -3.95
CA HIS A 37 20.84 -11.42 -4.13
C HIS A 37 21.14 -10.69 -2.82
N MET A 38 20.14 -10.48 -1.96
CA MET A 38 20.36 -9.89 -0.64
C MET A 38 21.14 -10.83 0.27
N LYS A 39 20.78 -12.12 0.30
CA LYS A 39 21.48 -13.14 1.09
C LYS A 39 22.98 -13.18 0.72
N ARG A 40 23.28 -13.20 -0.60
CA ARG A 40 24.68 -13.15 -1.07
C ARG A 40 25.38 -11.90 -0.59
N TYR A 41 24.78 -10.72 -0.80
CA TYR A 41 25.37 -9.45 -0.40
C TYR A 41 25.69 -9.40 1.10
N LEU A 42 24.74 -9.84 1.94
CA LEU A 42 24.93 -9.90 3.40
C LEU A 42 26.10 -10.79 3.79
N ALA A 43 26.23 -11.96 3.16
CA ALA A 43 27.31 -12.91 3.45
C ALA A 43 28.67 -12.48 2.88
N GLU A 44 28.74 -11.98 1.65
CA GLU A 44 29.98 -11.53 0.99
C GLU A 44 30.59 -10.32 1.69
N ASN A 45 29.75 -9.41 2.14
CA ASN A 45 30.17 -8.17 2.79
C ASN A 45 30.18 -8.25 4.32
N GLU A 46 30.01 -9.44 4.89
CA GLU A 46 30.04 -9.66 6.36
C GLU A 46 29.15 -8.69 7.13
N ILE A 47 27.93 -8.47 6.63
CA ILE A 47 27.00 -7.48 7.19
C ILE A 47 26.41 -7.97 8.51
N ASN A 48 26.36 -7.10 9.52
CA ASN A 48 25.64 -7.33 10.75
C ASN A 48 24.15 -7.14 10.50
N PHE A 49 23.42 -8.22 10.36
CA PHE A 49 21.99 -8.17 10.04
C PHE A 49 21.13 -8.24 11.31
N TYR A 50 20.18 -7.32 11.44
CA TYR A 50 19.25 -7.23 12.55
C TYR A 50 17.82 -7.15 12.07
N ILE A 51 16.90 -7.74 12.84
CA ILE A 51 15.45 -7.61 12.64
C ILE A 51 14.79 -7.12 13.92
N ILE A 52 13.66 -6.40 13.76
CA ILE A 52 12.79 -5.99 14.84
C ILE A 52 11.36 -5.98 14.34
N ASN A 53 10.39 -6.48 15.12
CA ASN A 53 8.97 -6.32 14.79
C ASN A 53 8.43 -5.03 15.42
N GLY A 54 8.85 -3.89 14.88
CA GLY A 54 8.41 -2.59 15.34
C GLY A 54 6.92 -2.35 15.13
N THR A 55 6.31 -2.97 14.13
CA THR A 55 4.87 -2.86 13.86
C THR A 55 4.04 -3.50 14.97
N LYS A 56 4.36 -4.75 15.36
CA LYS A 56 3.70 -5.43 16.47
C LYS A 56 3.89 -4.66 17.77
N THR A 57 5.14 -4.28 18.06
CA THR A 57 5.48 -3.49 19.26
C THR A 57 4.70 -2.16 19.30
N GLY A 58 4.60 -1.45 18.18
CA GLY A 58 3.83 -0.21 18.10
C GLY A 58 2.34 -0.42 18.37
N GLN A 59 1.75 -1.49 17.85
CA GLN A 59 0.36 -1.86 18.10
C GLN A 59 0.11 -2.21 19.57
N GLU A 60 0.97 -3.01 20.18
CA GLU A 60 0.89 -3.40 21.59
C GLU A 60 1.01 -2.20 22.55
N LEU A 61 1.79 -1.19 22.15
CA LEU A 61 1.95 0.06 22.92
C LEU A 61 0.86 1.10 22.62
N GLY A 62 -0.11 0.82 21.74
CA GLY A 62 -1.16 1.77 21.38
C GLY A 62 -0.74 2.84 20.38
N LEU A 63 0.44 2.72 19.77
CA LEU A 63 0.95 3.63 18.74
C LEU A 63 0.40 3.32 17.33
N GLY A 64 -0.37 2.24 17.18
CA GLY A 64 -0.83 1.76 15.89
C GLY A 64 0.36 1.35 14.99
N ASN A 65 0.39 1.85 13.77
CA ASN A 65 1.47 1.54 12.82
C ASN A 65 2.68 2.48 12.90
N ARG A 66 2.80 3.29 13.96
CA ARG A 66 3.90 4.24 14.13
C ARG A 66 5.11 3.53 14.71
N THR A 67 6.10 3.27 13.89
CA THR A 67 7.31 2.52 14.26
C THR A 67 8.57 3.38 14.38
N ASN A 68 8.51 4.64 13.96
CA ASN A 68 9.66 5.53 13.85
C ASN A 68 10.49 5.64 15.16
N THR A 69 9.85 5.86 16.30
CA THR A 69 10.55 5.98 17.61
C THR A 69 11.23 4.66 17.99
N ILE A 70 10.56 3.52 17.76
CA ILE A 70 11.12 2.19 18.02
C ILE A 70 12.36 1.94 17.16
N MET A 71 12.24 2.23 15.84
CA MET A 71 13.32 2.05 14.87
C MET A 71 14.50 2.96 15.16
N GLN A 72 14.26 4.22 15.57
CA GLN A 72 15.30 5.16 15.94
C GLN A 72 16.08 4.69 17.17
N SER A 73 15.39 4.18 18.18
CA SER A 73 16.03 3.62 19.38
C SER A 73 16.89 2.39 19.02
N ALA A 74 16.36 1.48 18.19
CA ALA A 74 17.10 0.33 17.68
C ALA A 74 18.35 0.74 16.88
N PHE A 75 18.23 1.79 16.04
CA PHE A 75 19.38 2.36 15.32
C PHE A 75 20.49 2.80 16.26
N PHE A 76 20.20 3.59 17.29
CA PHE A 76 21.21 4.03 18.25
C PHE A 76 21.82 2.85 19.03
N LYS A 77 21.01 1.84 19.34
CA LYS A 77 21.49 0.62 20.03
C LYS A 77 22.50 -0.16 19.17
N ILE A 78 22.24 -0.27 17.86
CA ILE A 78 23.11 -1.00 16.92
C ILE A 78 24.38 -0.22 16.61
N THR A 79 24.24 1.06 16.28
CA THR A 79 25.34 1.86 15.75
C THR A 79 26.25 2.42 16.83
N ASN A 80 25.70 2.66 18.00
CA ASN A 80 26.39 3.31 19.13
C ASN A 80 27.14 4.58 18.71
N VAL A 81 26.62 5.31 17.70
CA VAL A 81 27.21 6.55 17.16
C VAL A 81 27.30 7.63 18.23
N ILE A 82 26.44 7.58 19.22
CA ILE A 82 26.53 8.18 20.53
C ILE A 82 26.22 7.10 21.58
N PRO A 83 26.71 7.21 22.83
CA PRO A 83 26.38 6.24 23.86
C PRO A 83 24.88 6.02 23.98
N TYR A 84 24.43 4.77 23.95
CA TYR A 84 23.00 4.44 23.89
C TYR A 84 22.17 5.08 24.99
N GLU A 85 22.68 5.13 26.21
CA GLU A 85 21.98 5.76 27.36
C GLU A 85 21.78 7.26 27.15
N VAL A 86 22.73 7.92 26.49
CA VAL A 86 22.60 9.35 26.11
C VAL A 86 21.52 9.48 25.03
N ALA A 87 21.52 8.63 24.03
CA ALA A 87 20.51 8.63 22.99
C ALA A 87 19.10 8.46 23.56
N VAL A 88 18.91 7.49 24.47
CA VAL A 88 17.63 7.27 25.17
C VAL A 88 17.19 8.50 25.95
N SER A 89 18.09 9.14 26.70
CA SER A 89 17.81 10.36 27.45
C SER A 89 17.35 11.50 26.55
N GLU A 90 18.08 11.74 25.44
CA GLU A 90 17.76 12.82 24.50
C GLU A 90 16.47 12.53 23.71
N MET A 91 16.21 11.29 23.34
CA MET A 91 14.95 10.90 22.72
C MET A 91 13.77 11.16 23.66
N LYS A 92 13.87 10.80 24.93
CA LYS A 92 12.82 11.05 25.94
C LYS A 92 12.62 12.56 26.16
N HIS A 93 13.70 13.33 26.25
CA HIS A 93 13.62 14.79 26.32
C HIS A 93 12.91 15.42 25.13
N ALA A 94 13.22 14.96 23.92
CA ALA A 94 12.54 15.43 22.69
C ALA A 94 11.04 15.06 22.68
N ILE A 95 10.68 13.90 23.23
CA ILE A 95 9.28 13.47 23.39
C ILE A 95 8.55 14.42 24.35
N ASP A 96 9.14 14.76 25.49
CA ASP A 96 8.54 15.73 26.44
C ASP A 96 8.28 17.08 25.78
N LYS A 97 9.26 17.57 25.04
CA LYS A 97 9.12 18.84 24.32
C LYS A 97 8.01 18.81 23.26
N SER A 98 7.87 17.69 22.57
CA SER A 98 6.93 17.53 21.43
C SER A 98 5.52 17.15 21.87
N TYR A 99 5.40 16.33 22.89
CA TYR A 99 4.14 15.71 23.31
C TYR A 99 3.69 16.07 24.73
N GLY A 100 4.50 16.75 25.55
CA GLY A 100 4.15 17.09 26.94
C GLY A 100 2.78 17.77 27.08
N LYS A 101 2.44 18.66 26.14
CA LYS A 101 1.12 19.34 26.11
C LYS A 101 -0.05 18.43 25.72
N LYS A 102 0.21 17.22 25.21
CA LYS A 102 -0.82 16.25 24.79
C LYS A 102 -1.25 15.30 25.89
N GLY A 103 -0.61 15.40 27.06
CA GLY A 103 -0.92 14.58 28.23
C GLY A 103 0.09 13.47 28.50
N GLU A 104 0.19 13.10 29.76
CA GLU A 104 1.17 12.16 30.29
C GLU A 104 1.05 10.75 29.67
N ALA A 105 -0.17 10.31 29.34
CA ALA A 105 -0.40 9.01 28.71
C ALA A 105 0.31 8.90 27.35
N ILE A 106 0.29 9.97 26.55
CA ILE A 106 0.95 10.00 25.23
C ILE A 106 2.47 10.04 25.40
N VAL A 107 2.98 10.79 26.37
CA VAL A 107 4.42 10.83 26.69
C VAL A 107 4.91 9.44 27.09
N ASN A 108 4.25 8.81 28.06
CA ASN A 108 4.63 7.49 28.56
C ASN A 108 4.56 6.41 27.47
N MET A 109 3.58 6.46 26.58
CA MET A 109 3.47 5.56 25.42
C MET A 109 4.70 5.70 24.49
N ASN A 110 5.15 6.91 24.23
CA ASN A 110 6.34 7.16 23.41
C ASN A 110 7.65 6.78 24.15
N TYR A 111 7.73 6.96 25.46
CA TYR A 111 8.85 6.48 26.27
C TYR A 111 8.98 4.95 26.19
N ALA A 112 7.85 4.24 26.33
CA ALA A 112 7.82 2.79 26.19
C ALA A 112 8.30 2.34 24.80
N ALA A 113 8.04 3.13 23.76
CA ALA A 113 8.53 2.85 22.42
C ALA A 113 10.07 3.02 22.31
N VAL A 114 10.64 4.04 22.96
CA VAL A 114 12.11 4.20 23.04
C VAL A 114 12.72 2.98 23.74
N ASP A 115 12.18 2.62 24.90
CA ASP A 115 12.71 1.49 25.69
C ASP A 115 12.59 0.16 24.94
N ALA A 116 11.48 -0.05 24.22
CA ALA A 116 11.23 -1.26 23.44
C ALA A 116 12.17 -1.43 22.24
N GLY A 117 12.60 -0.33 21.60
CA GLY A 117 13.49 -0.38 20.43
C GLY A 117 14.87 -0.93 20.70
N GLY A 118 15.42 -0.69 21.90
CA GLY A 118 16.72 -1.24 22.30
C GLY A 118 16.64 -2.43 23.26
N LYS A 119 15.42 -2.92 23.54
CA LYS A 119 15.20 -4.03 24.47
C LYS A 119 15.72 -5.34 23.91
N GLU A 120 16.46 -6.08 24.72
CA GLU A 120 16.90 -7.43 24.40
C GLU A 120 15.68 -8.34 24.16
N GLY A 121 15.74 -9.16 23.09
CA GLY A 121 14.63 -10.00 22.64
C GLY A 121 13.67 -9.33 21.65
N ASN A 122 13.60 -8.00 21.59
CA ASN A 122 12.89 -7.29 20.51
C ASN A 122 13.78 -7.05 19.31
N LEU A 123 15.05 -6.67 19.58
CA LEU A 123 16.08 -6.49 18.56
C LEU A 123 16.88 -7.79 18.45
N ILE A 124 16.74 -8.48 17.32
CA ILE A 124 17.33 -9.79 17.07
C ILE A 124 18.46 -9.65 16.05
N LYS A 125 19.67 -10.11 16.39
CA LYS A 125 20.77 -10.26 15.43
C LYS A 125 20.59 -11.57 14.68
N VAL A 126 20.40 -11.49 13.37
CA VAL A 126 20.22 -12.65 12.50
C VAL A 126 21.58 -13.27 12.17
N THR A 127 21.68 -14.59 12.31
CA THR A 127 22.86 -15.33 11.87
C THR A 127 22.88 -15.42 10.35
N VAL A 128 23.90 -14.83 9.72
CA VAL A 128 24.10 -14.88 8.26
C VAL A 128 24.95 -16.10 7.91
N PRO A 129 24.38 -17.13 7.25
CA PRO A 129 25.12 -18.33 6.88
C PRO A 129 26.17 -18.05 5.81
N ALA A 130 27.37 -18.62 5.94
CA ALA A 130 28.44 -18.42 4.99
C ALA A 130 28.15 -19.01 3.59
N GLU A 131 27.34 -20.07 3.53
CA GLU A 131 26.91 -20.72 2.30
C GLU A 131 25.99 -19.82 1.43
N TRP A 132 25.43 -18.76 1.97
CA TRP A 132 24.64 -17.80 1.19
C TRP A 132 25.42 -17.13 0.05
N LYS A 133 26.76 -17.09 0.14
CA LYS A 133 27.63 -16.59 -0.94
C LYS A 133 27.44 -17.33 -2.26
N ASN A 134 27.02 -18.59 -2.21
CA ASN A 134 26.92 -19.48 -3.36
C ASN A 134 25.48 -19.65 -3.88
N LEU A 135 24.52 -18.87 -3.40
CA LEU A 135 23.14 -18.96 -3.85
C LEU A 135 23.01 -18.50 -5.31
N PRO A 136 22.11 -19.13 -6.11
CA PRO A 136 21.86 -18.73 -7.49
C PRO A 136 21.18 -17.34 -7.53
N ASP A 137 21.14 -16.75 -8.72
CA ASP A 137 20.38 -15.53 -8.94
C ASP A 137 18.89 -15.74 -8.71
N ASP A 138 18.21 -14.69 -8.28
CA ASP A 138 16.76 -14.70 -8.16
C ASP A 138 16.15 -14.80 -9.55
N GLU A 139 15.09 -15.62 -9.69
CA GLU A 139 14.31 -15.65 -10.93
C GLU A 139 13.49 -14.36 -11.05
N ILE A 140 13.85 -13.52 -12.01
CA ILE A 140 13.06 -12.32 -12.34
C ILE A 140 11.92 -12.74 -13.26
N LYS A 141 10.72 -12.80 -12.73
CA LYS A 141 9.51 -13.03 -13.53
C LYS A 141 9.10 -11.72 -14.20
N HIS A 142 9.40 -11.60 -15.47
CA HIS A 142 8.87 -10.53 -16.30
C HIS A 142 7.45 -10.90 -16.78
N ASP A 143 6.46 -10.11 -16.41
CA ASP A 143 5.12 -10.22 -16.99
C ASP A 143 5.11 -9.48 -18.33
N GLU A 144 5.27 -10.23 -19.42
CA GLU A 144 5.29 -9.69 -20.80
C GLU A 144 3.95 -9.05 -21.20
N ASN A 145 2.87 -9.34 -20.50
CA ASN A 145 1.55 -8.76 -20.76
C ASN A 145 1.39 -7.33 -20.21
N ARG A 146 2.35 -6.85 -19.42
CA ARG A 146 2.34 -5.47 -18.94
C ARG A 146 2.69 -4.50 -20.10
N PRO A 147 2.05 -3.32 -20.20
CA PRO A 147 2.35 -2.34 -21.22
C PRO A 147 3.84 -1.99 -21.28
N GLU A 148 4.35 -1.71 -22.48
CA GLU A 148 5.77 -1.40 -22.71
C GLU A 148 6.25 -0.23 -21.85
N PHE A 149 5.47 0.87 -21.79
CA PHE A 149 5.78 2.01 -20.94
C PHE A 149 5.97 1.62 -19.46
N ILE A 150 5.13 0.71 -18.96
CA ILE A 150 5.23 0.22 -17.58
C ILE A 150 6.55 -0.52 -17.39
N ARG A 151 6.86 -1.49 -18.26
CA ARG A 151 8.08 -2.31 -18.13
C ARG A 151 9.36 -1.52 -18.29
N ASN A 152 9.40 -0.63 -19.29
CA ASN A 152 10.62 0.03 -19.71
C ASN A 152 10.89 1.34 -18.96
N ILE A 153 9.88 1.97 -18.38
CA ILE A 153 10.03 3.27 -17.69
C ILE A 153 9.53 3.18 -16.25
N VAL A 154 8.25 2.84 -16.04
CA VAL A 154 7.63 2.89 -14.71
C VAL A 154 8.34 1.96 -13.73
N ASP A 155 8.56 0.71 -14.12
CA ASP A 155 9.20 -0.30 -13.24
C ASP A 155 10.66 0.06 -12.94
N VAL A 156 11.38 0.59 -13.93
CA VAL A 156 12.77 1.02 -13.75
C VAL A 156 12.86 2.22 -12.78
N MET A 157 12.01 3.22 -12.97
CA MET A 157 11.95 4.39 -12.09
C MET A 157 11.48 4.02 -10.67
N ASN A 158 10.47 3.17 -10.56
CA ASN A 158 9.98 2.67 -9.26
C ASN A 158 11.02 1.82 -8.52
N ALA A 159 11.90 1.11 -9.25
CA ALA A 159 13.05 0.41 -8.68
C ALA A 159 14.21 1.35 -8.29
N GLN A 160 14.03 2.68 -8.36
CA GLN A 160 15.06 3.69 -8.11
C GLN A 160 16.27 3.60 -9.06
N LYS A 161 16.05 3.13 -10.29
CA LYS A 161 17.03 3.02 -11.37
C LYS A 161 16.76 3.98 -12.53
N GLY A 162 15.98 5.04 -12.28
CA GLY A 162 15.62 6.02 -13.31
C GLY A 162 16.83 6.71 -13.94
N ASP A 163 17.92 6.90 -13.19
CA ASP A 163 19.18 7.48 -13.71
C ASP A 163 19.89 6.55 -14.72
N ASP A 164 19.56 5.27 -14.75
CA ASP A 164 20.11 4.32 -15.72
C ASP A 164 19.38 4.41 -17.09
N LEU A 165 18.23 5.11 -17.16
CA LEU A 165 17.49 5.29 -18.39
C LEU A 165 18.16 6.33 -19.29
N PRO A 166 18.37 6.02 -20.57
CA PRO A 166 18.83 7.03 -21.53
C PRO A 166 17.72 8.07 -21.79
N VAL A 167 18.08 9.29 -22.13
CA VAL A 167 17.11 10.35 -22.46
C VAL A 167 16.14 9.90 -23.59
N SER A 168 16.62 9.10 -24.53
CA SER A 168 15.82 8.54 -25.62
C SER A 168 14.72 7.56 -25.16
N ALA A 169 14.75 7.06 -23.93
CA ALA A 169 13.65 6.25 -23.37
C ALA A 169 12.34 7.05 -23.27
N PHE A 170 12.44 8.39 -23.23
CA PHE A 170 11.30 9.31 -23.16
C PHE A 170 10.86 9.87 -24.53
N ASN A 171 11.39 9.33 -25.64
CA ASN A 171 10.92 9.72 -26.97
C ASN A 171 9.42 9.42 -27.11
N GLY A 172 8.65 10.41 -27.57
CA GLY A 172 7.19 10.35 -27.64
C GLY A 172 6.48 10.90 -26.40
N TYR A 173 7.24 11.36 -25.40
CA TYR A 173 6.71 11.98 -24.16
C TYR A 173 7.37 13.34 -23.90
N GLU A 174 7.94 13.97 -24.93
CA GLU A 174 8.70 15.22 -24.84
C GLU A 174 7.82 16.42 -24.41
N ASP A 175 6.53 16.32 -24.64
CA ASP A 175 5.53 17.31 -24.21
C ASP A 175 5.09 17.13 -22.74
N GLY A 176 5.62 16.12 -22.03
CA GLY A 176 5.26 15.79 -20.66
C GLY A 176 3.95 15.01 -20.52
N THR A 177 3.37 14.51 -21.60
CA THR A 177 2.14 13.70 -21.58
C THR A 177 2.48 12.25 -21.28
N PHE A 178 2.17 11.78 -20.06
CA PHE A 178 2.36 10.38 -19.66
C PHE A 178 1.05 9.58 -19.73
N PRO A 179 1.14 8.24 -19.94
CA PRO A 179 -0.04 7.37 -19.91
C PRO A 179 -0.80 7.46 -18.58
N ALA A 180 -2.12 7.57 -18.65
CA ALA A 180 -3.00 7.60 -17.49
C ALA A 180 -3.10 6.21 -16.82
N GLY A 181 -3.38 6.18 -15.49
CA GLY A 181 -3.69 4.96 -14.76
C GLY A 181 -2.50 4.02 -14.55
N THR A 182 -1.26 4.52 -14.57
CA THR A 182 -0.08 3.68 -14.34
C THR A 182 0.01 3.14 -12.91
N ALA A 183 -0.58 3.83 -11.93
CA ALA A 183 -0.58 3.42 -10.52
C ALA A 183 -1.16 2.01 -10.28
N LYS A 184 -2.08 1.54 -11.12
CA LYS A 184 -2.67 0.19 -11.01
C LYS A 184 -1.67 -0.96 -11.21
N PHE A 185 -0.52 -0.69 -11.82
CA PHE A 185 0.52 -1.68 -12.07
C PHE A 185 1.56 -1.75 -10.94
N GLU A 186 1.53 -0.86 -9.96
CA GLU A 186 2.53 -0.83 -8.91
C GLU A 186 2.38 -1.97 -7.91
N LYS A 187 1.15 -2.33 -7.54
CA LYS A 187 0.87 -3.47 -6.65
C LYS A 187 1.81 -3.51 -5.44
N ARG A 188 1.83 -2.41 -4.67
CA ARG A 188 2.85 -2.14 -3.64
C ARG A 188 2.88 -3.14 -2.49
N GLY A 189 1.74 -3.77 -2.14
CA GLY A 189 1.66 -4.79 -1.10
C GLY A 189 2.16 -4.35 0.28
N ILE A 190 1.98 -3.08 0.64
CA ILE A 190 2.56 -2.47 1.85
C ILE A 190 1.72 -2.64 3.12
N ALA A 191 0.48 -3.08 2.99
CA ALA A 191 -0.41 -3.27 4.13
C ALA A 191 0.02 -4.49 4.95
N VAL A 192 0.06 -4.35 6.28
CA VAL A 192 0.21 -5.48 7.20
C VAL A 192 -1.08 -6.28 7.28
N ASN A 193 -2.21 -5.56 7.39
CA ASN A 193 -3.54 -6.13 7.41
C ASN A 193 -4.41 -5.47 6.34
N VAL A 194 -5.26 -6.25 5.69
CA VAL A 194 -6.25 -5.80 4.71
C VAL A 194 -7.65 -6.26 5.11
N PRO A 195 -8.73 -5.58 4.67
CA PRO A 195 -10.07 -5.95 5.05
C PRO A 195 -10.54 -7.23 4.34
N GLU A 196 -10.97 -8.21 5.13
CA GLU A 196 -11.73 -9.38 4.69
C GLU A 196 -13.22 -9.04 4.71
N TRP A 197 -13.95 -9.34 3.63
CA TRP A 197 -15.39 -9.10 3.54
C TRP A 197 -16.21 -10.25 4.14
N GLN A 198 -16.99 -9.95 5.16
CA GLN A 198 -17.94 -10.85 5.80
C GLN A 198 -19.32 -10.69 5.13
N VAL A 199 -19.62 -11.58 4.18
CA VAL A 199 -20.81 -11.51 3.31
C VAL A 199 -22.11 -11.36 4.11
N GLU A 200 -22.30 -12.21 5.12
CA GLU A 200 -23.53 -12.28 5.90
C GLU A 200 -23.84 -10.98 6.65
N ASN A 201 -22.79 -10.30 7.13
CA ASN A 201 -22.93 -9.09 7.91
C ASN A 201 -23.14 -7.83 7.05
N CYS A 202 -22.91 -7.93 5.74
CA CYS A 202 -22.92 -6.78 4.85
C CYS A 202 -24.34 -6.30 4.54
N ILE A 203 -24.61 -5.03 4.80
CA ILE A 203 -25.89 -4.36 4.52
C ILE A 203 -25.90 -3.59 3.18
N GLN A 204 -24.82 -3.69 2.39
CA GLN A 204 -24.67 -3.10 1.05
C GLN A 204 -24.82 -1.56 1.02
N CYS A 205 -24.33 -0.88 2.03
CA CYS A 205 -24.38 0.59 2.10
C CYS A 205 -23.28 1.30 1.33
N ASN A 206 -22.24 0.59 0.90
CA ASN A 206 -21.05 1.09 0.18
C ASN A 206 -20.22 2.17 0.89
N GLN A 207 -20.44 2.42 2.18
CA GLN A 207 -19.64 3.41 2.93
C GLN A 207 -18.15 3.05 2.97
N CYS A 208 -17.83 1.77 3.02
CA CYS A 208 -16.44 1.30 2.98
C CYS A 208 -15.73 1.71 1.67
N ALA A 209 -16.39 1.58 0.53
CA ALA A 209 -15.88 2.04 -0.75
C ALA A 209 -15.80 3.57 -0.81
N TYR A 210 -16.81 4.25 -0.26
CA TYR A 210 -16.90 5.71 -0.24
C TYR A 210 -15.70 6.36 0.48
N VAL A 211 -15.32 5.84 1.65
CA VAL A 211 -14.22 6.41 2.45
C VAL A 211 -12.83 5.91 2.05
N CYS A 212 -12.73 4.94 1.15
CA CYS A 212 -11.42 4.38 0.79
C CYS A 212 -10.56 5.42 0.05
N PRO A 213 -9.38 5.81 0.61
CA PRO A 213 -8.52 6.82 0.00
C PRO A 213 -7.89 6.39 -1.32
N HIS A 214 -7.77 5.08 -1.53
CA HIS A 214 -7.02 4.50 -2.65
C HIS A 214 -7.91 3.77 -3.66
N ALA A 215 -9.24 3.83 -3.49
CA ALA A 215 -10.20 3.07 -4.31
C ALA A 215 -9.90 1.54 -4.35
N ALA A 216 -9.24 1.01 -3.34
CA ALA A 216 -8.83 -0.39 -3.25
C ALA A 216 -9.94 -1.32 -2.73
N ILE A 217 -11.12 -0.79 -2.41
CA ILE A 217 -12.32 -1.55 -2.03
C ILE A 217 -13.50 -1.00 -2.82
N ARG A 218 -14.20 -1.89 -3.54
CA ARG A 218 -15.26 -1.50 -4.47
C ARG A 218 -16.43 -2.47 -4.44
N PRO A 219 -17.68 -1.99 -4.62
CA PRO A 219 -18.83 -2.85 -4.85
C PRO A 219 -18.92 -3.25 -6.32
N PHE A 220 -19.25 -4.51 -6.58
CA PHE A 220 -19.53 -5.02 -7.91
C PHE A 220 -20.91 -5.66 -7.97
N LEU A 221 -21.54 -5.57 -9.14
CA LEU A 221 -22.80 -6.20 -9.46
C LEU A 221 -22.59 -7.24 -10.55
N MET A 222 -22.90 -8.49 -10.26
CA MET A 222 -22.66 -9.62 -11.15
C MET A 222 -23.99 -10.22 -11.61
N SER A 223 -24.04 -10.71 -12.84
CA SER A 223 -25.08 -11.66 -13.26
C SER A 223 -24.81 -13.05 -12.67
N ASP A 224 -25.75 -13.97 -12.81
CA ASP A 224 -25.55 -15.35 -12.37
C ASP A 224 -24.45 -16.06 -13.20
N GLU A 225 -24.33 -15.74 -14.49
CA GLU A 225 -23.28 -16.25 -15.38
C GLU A 225 -21.89 -15.71 -14.97
N GLU A 226 -21.80 -14.41 -14.66
CA GLU A 226 -20.54 -13.80 -14.19
C GLU A 226 -20.10 -14.39 -12.84
N LEU A 227 -21.05 -14.68 -11.95
CA LEU A 227 -20.74 -15.34 -10.68
C LEU A 227 -20.29 -16.80 -10.89
N ALA A 228 -20.94 -17.52 -11.80
CA ALA A 228 -20.57 -18.90 -12.12
C ALA A 228 -19.17 -19.02 -12.77
N ALA A 229 -18.77 -18.00 -13.54
CA ALA A 229 -17.44 -17.93 -14.17
C ALA A 229 -16.35 -17.34 -13.27
N ALA A 230 -16.69 -16.85 -12.08
CA ALA A 230 -15.74 -16.22 -11.16
C ALA A 230 -14.75 -17.23 -10.55
N PRO A 231 -13.57 -16.80 -10.12
CA PRO A 231 -12.60 -17.65 -9.44
C PRO A 231 -13.22 -18.42 -8.26
N ALA A 232 -12.76 -19.64 -8.05
CA ALA A 232 -13.30 -20.52 -7.01
C ALA A 232 -13.40 -19.86 -5.64
N GLY A 233 -14.50 -20.10 -4.92
CA GLY A 233 -14.77 -19.54 -3.61
C GLY A 233 -15.16 -18.06 -3.62
N THR A 234 -15.46 -17.47 -4.79
CA THR A 234 -16.01 -16.12 -4.88
C THR A 234 -17.41 -16.08 -4.26
N GLN A 235 -17.56 -15.32 -3.18
CA GLN A 235 -18.83 -15.16 -2.49
C GLN A 235 -19.55 -13.91 -2.99
N ALA A 236 -20.89 -13.98 -3.05
CA ALA A 236 -21.77 -12.87 -3.36
C ALA A 236 -23.13 -13.10 -2.70
N LYS A 237 -23.93 -12.06 -2.60
CA LYS A 237 -25.32 -12.14 -2.08
C LYS A 237 -26.26 -11.38 -3.00
N PRO A 238 -27.59 -11.64 -2.97
CA PRO A 238 -28.54 -10.87 -3.77
C PRO A 238 -28.40 -9.37 -3.53
N ALA A 239 -28.39 -8.59 -4.59
CA ALA A 239 -28.27 -7.13 -4.49
C ALA A 239 -29.57 -6.54 -3.91
N ILE A 240 -29.44 -5.54 -3.02
CA ILE A 240 -30.57 -4.86 -2.36
C ILE A 240 -30.89 -3.57 -3.11
N GLY A 241 -32.09 -3.49 -3.66
CA GLY A 241 -32.63 -2.36 -4.39
C GLY A 241 -33.50 -2.82 -5.54
N LYS A 242 -34.61 -2.10 -5.81
CA LYS A 242 -35.57 -2.47 -6.87
C LYS A 242 -34.89 -2.51 -8.25
N GLU A 243 -34.03 -1.54 -8.53
CA GLU A 243 -33.30 -1.42 -9.80
C GLU A 243 -32.15 -2.42 -9.92
N LEU A 244 -31.72 -3.01 -8.80
CA LEU A 244 -30.65 -4.01 -8.72
C LEU A 244 -31.16 -5.46 -8.67
N ALA A 245 -32.48 -5.65 -8.82
CA ALA A 245 -33.08 -6.98 -8.80
C ALA A 245 -32.46 -7.87 -9.91
N GLY A 246 -32.15 -9.12 -9.55
CA GLY A 246 -31.52 -10.07 -10.46
C GLY A 246 -29.98 -10.04 -10.44
N TYR A 247 -29.36 -9.05 -9.83
CA TYR A 247 -27.90 -9.02 -9.68
C TYR A 247 -27.45 -9.61 -8.35
N LYS A 248 -26.20 -10.08 -8.33
CA LYS A 248 -25.47 -10.47 -7.12
C LYS A 248 -24.49 -9.36 -6.75
N PHE A 249 -24.47 -9.00 -5.49
CA PHE A 249 -23.62 -7.97 -4.93
C PHE A 249 -22.40 -8.57 -4.25
N ARG A 250 -21.23 -7.97 -4.47
CA ARG A 250 -19.98 -8.27 -3.78
C ARG A 250 -19.22 -6.98 -3.45
N ILE A 251 -18.62 -6.94 -2.26
CA ILE A 251 -17.51 -6.02 -1.97
C ILE A 251 -16.22 -6.74 -2.31
N GLN A 252 -15.43 -6.17 -3.20
CA GLN A 252 -14.13 -6.69 -3.59
C GLN A 252 -13.02 -5.76 -3.09
N VAL A 253 -11.97 -6.34 -2.54
CA VAL A 253 -10.76 -5.66 -2.11
C VAL A 253 -9.62 -6.03 -3.06
N SER A 254 -8.79 -5.02 -3.42
CA SER A 254 -7.45 -5.25 -3.99
C SER A 254 -6.44 -5.29 -2.86
N PRO A 255 -5.95 -6.46 -2.45
CA PRO A 255 -5.07 -6.55 -1.28
C PRO A 255 -3.72 -5.87 -1.50
N LEU A 256 -3.15 -5.94 -2.70
CA LEU A 256 -1.86 -5.34 -3.02
C LEU A 256 -1.90 -3.81 -3.18
N ASP A 257 -3.07 -3.24 -3.47
CA ASP A 257 -3.28 -1.79 -3.56
C ASP A 257 -3.81 -1.17 -2.27
N CYS A 258 -4.21 -2.00 -1.31
CA CYS A 258 -4.66 -1.56 0.01
C CYS A 258 -3.49 -1.08 0.85
N THR A 259 -3.65 0.04 1.55
CA THR A 259 -2.63 0.60 2.48
C THR A 259 -2.85 0.20 3.94
N GLY A 260 -3.89 -0.60 4.24
CA GLY A 260 -4.15 -1.13 5.59
C GLY A 260 -4.60 -0.09 6.61
N CYS A 261 -5.17 1.04 6.17
CA CYS A 261 -5.56 2.14 7.08
C CYS A 261 -6.71 1.84 8.04
N GLY A 262 -7.57 0.84 7.74
CA GLY A 262 -8.68 0.44 8.59
C GLY A 262 -9.97 1.27 8.44
N ASN A 263 -9.96 2.43 7.76
CA ASN A 263 -11.12 3.33 7.65
C ASN A 263 -12.41 2.62 7.20
N CYS A 264 -12.31 1.66 6.28
CA CYS A 264 -13.47 0.90 5.78
C CYS A 264 -14.10 0.00 6.86
N ALA A 265 -13.29 -0.58 7.74
CA ALA A 265 -13.76 -1.38 8.87
C ALA A 265 -14.37 -0.48 9.96
N ASP A 266 -13.74 0.66 10.24
CA ASP A 266 -14.20 1.60 11.26
C ASP A 266 -15.56 2.21 10.90
N VAL A 267 -15.73 2.67 9.66
CA VAL A 267 -16.98 3.32 9.19
C VAL A 267 -18.13 2.32 9.01
N CYS A 268 -17.87 1.03 8.97
CA CYS A 268 -18.92 0.03 8.70
C CYS A 268 -20.04 0.10 9.76
N PRO A 269 -21.30 0.44 9.36
CA PRO A 269 -22.39 0.63 10.30
C PRO A 269 -23.13 -0.67 10.66
N ALA A 270 -22.72 -1.80 10.08
CA ALA A 270 -23.35 -3.10 10.37
C ALA A 270 -23.19 -3.47 11.85
N LYS A 271 -24.22 -4.04 12.47
CA LYS A 271 -24.23 -4.43 13.88
C LYS A 271 -23.05 -5.34 14.23
N THR A 272 -22.79 -6.33 13.38
CA THR A 272 -21.53 -7.08 13.35
C THR A 272 -20.76 -6.60 12.12
N LYS A 273 -19.54 -6.14 12.30
CA LYS A 273 -18.74 -5.56 11.22
C LYS A 273 -18.68 -6.49 10.00
N ALA A 274 -18.95 -5.92 8.83
CA ALA A 274 -18.85 -6.63 7.56
C ALA A 274 -17.44 -6.61 6.97
N LEU A 275 -16.50 -5.92 7.60
CA LEU A 275 -15.09 -5.86 7.23
C LEU A 275 -14.24 -6.10 8.47
N VAL A 276 -13.37 -7.10 8.40
CA VAL A 276 -12.47 -7.49 9.47
C VAL A 276 -11.05 -7.44 8.94
N MET A 277 -10.17 -6.71 9.60
CA MET A 277 -8.77 -6.60 9.19
C MET A 277 -8.05 -7.94 9.43
N ARG A 278 -7.41 -8.48 8.39
CA ARG A 278 -6.69 -9.75 8.39
C ARG A 278 -5.29 -9.58 7.80
N PRO A 279 -4.32 -10.43 8.20
CA PRO A 279 -2.99 -10.41 7.59
C PRO A 279 -3.04 -10.49 6.06
N LEU A 280 -2.24 -9.67 5.38
CA LEU A 280 -2.20 -9.59 3.92
C LEU A 280 -2.05 -10.97 3.27
N GLU A 281 -1.14 -11.79 3.78
CA GLU A 281 -0.84 -13.12 3.22
C GLU A 281 -2.08 -14.03 3.17
N SER A 282 -2.98 -13.91 4.16
CA SER A 282 -4.23 -14.67 4.22
C SER A 282 -5.26 -14.23 3.18
N GLN A 283 -5.08 -13.04 2.59
CA GLN A 283 -6.02 -12.41 1.66
C GLN A 283 -5.50 -12.38 0.21
N MET A 284 -4.35 -12.97 -0.09
CA MET A 284 -3.75 -12.95 -1.44
C MET A 284 -4.64 -13.59 -2.51
N VAL A 285 -5.52 -14.50 -2.13
CA VAL A 285 -6.53 -15.09 -3.05
C VAL A 285 -7.47 -14.02 -3.64
N GLU A 286 -7.65 -12.90 -2.94
CA GLU A 286 -8.52 -11.81 -3.40
C GLU A 286 -7.92 -11.04 -4.58
N GLU A 287 -6.62 -11.15 -4.86
CA GLU A 287 -5.99 -10.50 -6.02
C GLU A 287 -6.53 -11.06 -7.34
N ASN A 288 -6.63 -12.39 -7.48
CA ASN A 288 -7.22 -13.01 -8.66
C ASN A 288 -8.70 -12.65 -8.81
N ARG A 289 -9.43 -12.56 -7.70
CA ARG A 289 -10.83 -12.14 -7.70
C ARG A 289 -10.97 -10.67 -8.07
N TRP A 290 -10.05 -9.80 -7.60
CA TRP A 290 -9.98 -8.40 -7.99
C TRP A 290 -9.80 -8.25 -9.50
N GLU A 291 -8.83 -8.94 -10.09
CA GLU A 291 -8.62 -8.91 -11.53
C GLU A 291 -9.86 -9.33 -12.33
N TYR A 292 -10.54 -10.38 -11.86
CA TYR A 292 -11.78 -10.82 -12.48
C TYR A 292 -12.88 -9.77 -12.39
N MET A 293 -13.08 -9.18 -11.20
CA MET A 293 -14.10 -8.14 -11.00
C MET A 293 -13.83 -6.90 -11.84
N ASP A 294 -12.61 -6.42 -11.84
CA ASP A 294 -12.24 -5.19 -12.54
C ASP A 294 -12.25 -5.36 -14.08
N LYS A 295 -11.72 -6.49 -14.60
CA LYS A 295 -11.53 -6.70 -16.03
C LYS A 295 -12.71 -7.41 -16.74
N LYS A 296 -13.48 -8.25 -16.03
CA LYS A 296 -14.53 -9.09 -16.64
C LYS A 296 -15.93 -8.66 -16.22
N VAL A 297 -16.17 -8.39 -14.95
CA VAL A 297 -17.47 -7.91 -14.45
C VAL A 297 -17.67 -6.42 -14.75
N GLY A 298 -16.65 -5.61 -14.47
CA GLY A 298 -16.66 -4.18 -14.76
C GLY A 298 -17.70 -3.39 -13.96
N TYR A 299 -17.98 -2.18 -14.42
CA TYR A 299 -18.86 -1.23 -13.77
C TYR A 299 -20.15 -1.05 -14.57
N LYS A 300 -21.28 -1.46 -14.00
CA LYS A 300 -22.59 -1.42 -14.67
C LYS A 300 -23.34 -0.12 -14.35
N LYS A 301 -23.77 0.60 -15.37
CA LYS A 301 -24.53 1.85 -15.26
C LYS A 301 -26.05 1.53 -15.05
N ILE A 302 -26.39 0.90 -13.92
CA ILE A 302 -27.76 0.44 -13.64
C ILE A 302 -28.52 1.47 -12.81
N VAL A 303 -27.83 2.22 -11.96
CA VAL A 303 -28.41 3.20 -11.05
C VAL A 303 -27.77 4.57 -11.21
N GLU A 304 -28.52 5.62 -11.01
CA GLU A 304 -28.00 6.98 -11.01
C GLU A 304 -27.13 7.23 -9.76
N PRO A 305 -25.97 7.88 -9.90
CA PRO A 305 -25.02 8.11 -8.81
C PRO A 305 -25.44 9.26 -7.88
N ASN A 306 -26.71 9.32 -7.50
CA ASN A 306 -27.35 10.43 -6.78
C ASN A 306 -27.31 10.33 -5.25
N ASN A 307 -26.67 9.29 -4.73
CA ASN A 307 -26.49 9.08 -3.29
C ASN A 307 -25.18 8.29 -3.03
N VAL A 308 -24.78 8.18 -1.75
CA VAL A 308 -23.53 7.52 -1.35
C VAL A 308 -23.45 6.08 -1.87
N LYS A 309 -24.52 5.30 -1.71
CA LYS A 309 -24.53 3.89 -2.16
C LYS A 309 -24.35 3.78 -3.67
N ASN A 310 -25.14 4.53 -4.41
CA ASN A 310 -25.21 4.41 -5.87
C ASN A 310 -23.95 4.97 -6.55
N SER A 311 -23.37 6.07 -6.02
CA SER A 311 -22.15 6.68 -6.58
C SER A 311 -20.98 5.70 -6.62
N GLN A 312 -20.94 4.74 -5.70
CA GLN A 312 -19.82 3.79 -5.60
C GLN A 312 -19.89 2.65 -6.63
N PHE A 313 -20.99 2.47 -7.34
CA PHE A 313 -21.05 1.57 -8.50
C PHE A 313 -20.42 2.18 -9.77
N THR A 314 -20.12 3.47 -9.76
CA THR A 314 -19.43 4.14 -10.85
C THR A 314 -17.92 3.90 -10.75
N GLN A 315 -17.26 3.65 -11.89
CA GLN A 315 -15.81 3.48 -11.95
C GLN A 315 -15.11 4.73 -11.38
N PRO A 316 -14.23 4.60 -10.38
CA PRO A 316 -13.38 5.70 -9.97
C PRO A 316 -12.34 5.99 -11.05
N LEU A 317 -12.18 7.26 -11.41
CA LEU A 317 -11.14 7.69 -12.35
C LEU A 317 -9.94 8.33 -11.63
N PHE A 318 -9.78 7.98 -10.36
CA PHE A 318 -8.63 8.25 -9.51
C PHE A 318 -8.47 7.05 -8.57
N GLU A 319 -7.36 6.31 -8.70
CA GLU A 319 -7.15 5.05 -8.00
C GLU A 319 -5.68 4.80 -7.65
N PHE A 320 -5.44 4.07 -6.57
CA PHE A 320 -4.14 3.56 -6.14
C PHE A 320 -3.05 4.62 -6.04
N SER A 321 -3.42 5.84 -5.64
CA SER A 321 -2.48 6.95 -5.48
C SER A 321 -1.42 6.66 -4.40
N GLY A 322 -0.26 7.34 -4.49
CA GLY A 322 0.78 7.31 -3.47
C GLY A 322 0.47 8.13 -2.21
N ALA A 323 -0.80 8.50 -1.97
CA ALA A 323 -1.22 9.22 -0.77
C ALA A 323 -1.04 8.38 0.50
N CYS A 324 -0.97 9.05 1.65
CA CYS A 324 -0.84 8.41 2.96
C CYS A 324 -1.96 7.40 3.23
N ALA A 325 -1.66 6.37 4.02
CA ALA A 325 -2.67 5.47 4.55
C ALA A 325 -3.71 6.26 5.37
N GLY A 326 -4.99 6.15 5.00
CA GLY A 326 -6.05 6.92 5.66
C GLY A 326 -6.12 8.39 5.27
N CYS A 327 -5.55 8.79 4.13
CA CYS A 327 -5.64 10.17 3.63
C CYS A 327 -7.09 10.68 3.65
N GLY A 328 -7.31 11.87 4.23
CA GLY A 328 -8.63 12.48 4.32
C GLY A 328 -9.05 13.26 3.07
N GLU A 329 -8.15 13.48 2.12
CA GLU A 329 -8.38 14.29 0.92
C GLU A 329 -8.77 13.42 -0.30
N THR A 330 -8.07 12.31 -0.52
CA THR A 330 -8.23 11.49 -1.73
C THR A 330 -9.61 10.84 -1.90
N PRO A 331 -10.41 10.53 -0.85
CA PRO A 331 -11.80 10.10 -1.02
C PRO A 331 -12.67 11.12 -1.75
N TYR A 332 -12.45 12.42 -1.54
CA TYR A 332 -13.17 13.50 -2.24
C TYR A 332 -12.78 13.55 -3.72
N ILE A 333 -11.49 13.45 -4.02
CA ILE A 333 -11.00 13.42 -5.42
C ILE A 333 -11.56 12.22 -6.15
N LYS A 334 -11.55 11.04 -5.50
CA LYS A 334 -12.16 9.83 -6.03
C LYS A 334 -13.65 10.06 -6.36
N LEU A 335 -14.43 10.59 -5.41
CA LEU A 335 -15.87 10.85 -5.61
C LEU A 335 -16.10 11.84 -6.78
N ILE A 336 -15.36 12.93 -6.82
CA ILE A 336 -15.49 13.92 -7.90
C ILE A 336 -15.13 13.26 -9.24
N SER A 337 -14.10 12.40 -9.27
CA SER A 337 -13.72 11.67 -10.49
C SER A 337 -14.79 10.66 -10.92
N GLN A 338 -15.51 10.03 -9.98
CA GLN A 338 -16.63 9.14 -10.29
C GLN A 338 -17.83 9.90 -10.91
N LEU A 339 -18.08 11.14 -10.46
CA LEU A 339 -19.22 11.93 -10.91
C LEU A 339 -18.94 12.75 -12.18
N PHE A 340 -17.72 13.24 -12.34
CA PHE A 340 -17.37 14.22 -13.36
C PHE A 340 -16.08 13.89 -14.14
N GLY A 341 -15.37 12.83 -13.79
CA GLY A 341 -14.02 12.55 -14.24
C GLY A 341 -13.82 12.52 -15.76
N GLU A 342 -14.79 12.05 -16.54
CA GLU A 342 -14.69 12.00 -18.02
C GLU A 342 -14.59 13.38 -18.70
N ARG A 343 -14.92 14.45 -18.00
CA ARG A 343 -14.88 15.84 -18.47
C ARG A 343 -14.13 16.79 -17.53
N MET A 344 -13.39 16.23 -16.61
CA MET A 344 -12.71 16.98 -15.56
C MET A 344 -11.34 17.46 -16.04
N MET A 345 -11.02 18.70 -15.74
CA MET A 345 -9.70 19.29 -15.92
C MET A 345 -9.19 19.72 -14.54
N VAL A 346 -8.00 19.26 -14.19
CA VAL A 346 -7.37 19.53 -12.90
C VAL A 346 -6.14 20.39 -13.12
N ALA A 347 -6.19 21.62 -12.62
CA ALA A 347 -5.02 22.48 -12.47
C ALA A 347 -4.60 22.45 -11.00
N ASN A 348 -3.41 21.95 -10.74
CA ASN A 348 -2.97 21.60 -9.39
C ASN A 348 -1.82 22.51 -8.95
N ALA A 349 -1.84 22.92 -7.68
CA ALA A 349 -0.71 23.65 -7.07
C ALA A 349 0.21 22.68 -6.33
N THR A 350 1.45 23.11 -6.04
CA THR A 350 2.41 22.31 -5.28
C THR A 350 1.88 21.98 -3.89
N GLY A 351 1.93 20.70 -3.54
CA GLY A 351 1.44 20.17 -2.28
C GLY A 351 1.23 18.66 -2.37
N CYS A 352 0.48 18.07 -1.44
CA CYS A 352 0.18 16.64 -1.45
C CYS A 352 -0.48 16.20 -2.76
N SER A 353 -1.43 16.98 -3.27
CA SER A 353 -2.17 16.65 -4.49
C SER A 353 -1.30 16.64 -5.74
N SER A 354 -0.22 17.43 -5.81
CA SER A 354 0.77 17.33 -6.90
C SER A 354 1.64 16.08 -6.75
N ILE A 355 1.99 15.72 -5.52
CA ILE A 355 2.85 14.55 -5.26
C ILE A 355 2.12 13.25 -5.57
N TYR A 356 0.93 13.01 -4.98
CA TYR A 356 0.21 11.76 -5.26
C TYR A 356 -0.55 11.77 -6.60
N GLY A 357 -0.78 12.92 -7.21
CA GLY A 357 -1.56 13.05 -8.44
C GLY A 357 -0.76 12.96 -9.73
N GLY A 358 0.51 13.31 -9.70
CA GLY A 358 1.33 13.43 -10.90
C GLY A 358 2.84 13.29 -10.67
N SER A 359 3.26 12.55 -9.65
CA SER A 359 4.67 12.15 -9.52
C SER A 359 4.97 11.12 -10.60
N ALA A 360 5.42 11.58 -11.76
CA ALA A 360 5.84 10.67 -12.82
C ALA A 360 6.86 9.65 -12.28
N PRO A 361 6.73 8.38 -12.66
CA PRO A 361 5.84 7.87 -13.71
C PRO A 361 4.48 7.36 -13.16
N SER A 362 4.18 7.56 -11.90
CA SER A 362 2.98 7.06 -11.23
C SER A 362 1.81 8.02 -11.42
N THR A 363 0.79 7.61 -12.18
CA THR A 363 -0.39 8.40 -12.46
C THR A 363 -1.64 7.69 -11.94
N PRO A 364 -2.26 8.19 -10.85
CA PRO A 364 -3.49 7.61 -10.29
C PRO A 364 -4.76 8.00 -11.07
N TYR A 365 -4.74 9.12 -11.80
CA TYR A 365 -5.83 9.49 -12.69
C TYR A 365 -5.88 8.51 -13.86
N CYS A 366 -7.04 7.92 -14.10
CA CYS A 366 -7.24 6.91 -15.13
C CYS A 366 -8.45 7.22 -16.01
N THR A 367 -8.65 6.42 -17.05
CA THR A 367 -9.75 6.60 -17.99
C THR A 367 -10.86 5.60 -17.74
N ASN A 368 -12.08 5.99 -18.09
CA ASN A 368 -13.23 5.11 -18.10
C ASN A 368 -13.03 4.00 -19.13
N TYR A 369 -13.28 2.76 -18.77
CA TYR A 369 -13.01 1.58 -19.62
C TYR A 369 -13.87 1.53 -20.89
N GLU A 370 -15.06 2.14 -20.86
CA GLU A 370 -15.98 2.17 -22.02
C GLU A 370 -15.67 3.34 -22.96
N SER A 371 -15.54 4.56 -22.41
CA SER A 371 -15.41 5.78 -23.19
C SER A 371 -13.96 6.15 -23.54
N GLY A 372 -12.99 5.60 -22.81
CA GLY A 372 -11.58 5.99 -22.89
C GLY A 372 -11.28 7.40 -22.39
N ARG A 373 -12.25 8.10 -21.79
CA ARG A 373 -12.11 9.46 -21.28
C ARG A 373 -11.79 9.46 -19.78
N GLY A 374 -11.04 10.45 -19.34
CA GLY A 374 -10.70 10.63 -17.93
C GLY A 374 -10.22 12.05 -17.63
N PRO A 375 -9.88 12.34 -16.37
CA PRO A 375 -9.38 13.65 -15.99
C PRO A 375 -8.11 14.02 -16.74
N ALA A 376 -8.06 15.24 -17.27
CA ALA A 376 -6.83 15.87 -17.68
C ALA A 376 -6.21 16.54 -16.46
N TRP A 377 -4.95 16.22 -16.16
CA TRP A 377 -4.24 16.75 -15.00
C TRP A 377 -2.99 17.49 -15.41
N ALA A 378 -2.80 18.67 -14.86
CA ALA A 378 -1.56 19.44 -14.99
C ALA A 378 -1.12 19.95 -13.63
N ASN A 379 0.20 19.92 -13.39
CA ASN A 379 0.75 20.56 -12.19
C ASN A 379 0.72 22.09 -12.34
N SER A 380 0.88 22.77 -11.25
CA SER A 380 0.90 24.23 -11.16
C SER A 380 1.81 24.82 -12.26
N LEU A 381 1.21 25.66 -13.07
CA LEU A 381 1.91 26.43 -14.11
C LEU A 381 2.18 27.88 -13.66
N PHE A 382 2.04 28.16 -12.37
CA PHE A 382 2.13 29.49 -11.79
C PHE A 382 3.40 29.67 -10.98
#